data_aa826a3c01fe200ab6b99ab5c5e8255d
#
_entry.id   aa826a3c01fe200ab6b99ab5c5e8255d
#
_cell.length_a   1.000
_cell.length_b   1.000
_cell.length_c   1.000
_cell.angle_alpha   90.00
_cell.angle_beta   90.00
_cell.angle_gamma   90.00
#
_symmetry.space_group_name_H-M   'P 1'
#
loop_
_entity.id
_entity.type
_entity.pdbx_description
1 polymer ?
#
loop_
_entity_poly.entity_id
_entity_poly.type
_entity_poly.pdbx_seq_one_letter_code
_entity_poly.pdbx_strand_id
1 'polypeptide(L)'
;MSRLQPKHRTRSDSGNDNELSSTVRKVMRQYFKDLDGEKCSNIYDMVVAAVEKPMLEVVMFQAQGNQTRAAQMLGVNRNTLRKKLQQHGID
;
A
#
# COMPACT_ATOMS: atom_id res chain seq x y z
N MET A 1 -8.60 3.79 -19.72
CA MET A 1 -9.23 3.39 -19.70
C MET A 1 -9.64 3.46 -20.00
N SER A 2 -9.31 3.26 -19.59
CA SER A 2 -9.78 2.78 -19.44
C SER A 2 -9.80 2.86 -19.49
N ARG A 3 -9.63 2.80 -19.34
CA ARG A 3 -9.89 2.41 -19.20
C ARG A 3 -9.86 2.45 -19.06
N LEU A 4 -9.45 2.27 -19.26
CA LEU A 4 -9.60 2.04 -19.17
C LEU A 4 -9.31 2.04 -19.17
N GLN A 5 -9.03 2.12 -19.05
CA GLN A 5 -9.10 1.82 -18.96
C GLN A 5 -8.75 1.85 -19.04
N PRO A 6 -8.22 1.62 -18.79
CA PRO A 6 -8.22 1.56 -18.78
C PRO A 6 -7.74 1.75 -18.96
N LYS A 7 -7.20 1.48 -18.82
CA LYS A 7 -7.25 1.43 -18.93
C LYS A 7 -6.89 1.62 -18.83
N HIS A 8 -6.25 1.43 -19.04
CA HIS A 8 -6.31 1.42 -19.01
C HIS A 8 -5.85 1.43 -18.93
N ARG A 9 -5.35 1.15 -18.94
CA ARG A 9 -5.25 0.79 -18.83
C ARG A 9 -4.47 0.66 -18.98
N THR A 10 -4.14 0.47 -18.99
CA THR A 10 -3.81 0.06 -18.93
C THR A 10 -3.15 -0.25 -19.16
N ARG A 11 -2.61 -0.68 -19.16
CA ARG A 11 -2.22 -1.28 -19.15
C ARG A 11 -1.49 -1.79 -19.08
N SER A 12 -1.13 -2.26 -19.13
CA SER A 12 -0.71 -2.95 -18.81
C SER A 12 -0.33 -3.39 -18.63
N ASP A 13 -0.22 -4.03 -18.43
CA ASP A 13 -0.12 -4.63 -18.09
C ASP A 13 0.04 -4.95 -17.58
N SER A 14 0.67 -5.77 -17.82
CA SER A 14 0.70 -6.29 -16.81
C SER A 14 0.54 -5.63 -15.84
N GLY A 15 -0.13 -5.53 -16.17
CA GLY A 15 -0.65 -4.84 -15.48
C GLY A 15 -0.29 -4.09 -14.43
N ASN A 16 0.34 -4.46 -13.73
CA ASN A 16 0.57 -3.86 -12.46
C ASN A 16 1.98 -3.39 -12.26
N ASP A 17 2.67 -3.15 -13.35
CA ASP A 17 4.01 -2.58 -13.26
C ASP A 17 3.92 -1.08 -13.33
N ASN A 18 3.89 -0.46 -12.15
CA ASN A 18 3.83 0.99 -12.01
C ASN A 18 4.97 1.45 -11.09
N GLU A 19 4.99 2.72 -10.79
CA GLU A 19 6.02 3.30 -9.93
C GLU A 19 6.09 2.65 -8.56
N LEU A 20 4.94 2.34 -7.99
CA LEU A 20 4.89 1.74 -6.67
C LEU A 20 5.51 0.34 -6.68
N SER A 21 5.11 -0.50 -7.63
CA SER A 21 5.67 -1.84 -7.70
C SER A 21 7.16 -1.82 -8.02
N SER A 22 7.58 -0.90 -8.87
CA SER A 22 8.98 -0.71 -9.18
C SER A 22 9.79 -0.32 -7.93
N THR A 23 9.25 0.59 -7.14
CA THR A 23 9.90 1.02 -5.90
C THR A 23 9.99 -0.12 -4.90
N VAL A 24 8.92 -0.91 -4.78
CA VAL A 24 8.93 -2.05 -3.87
C VAL A 24 10.01 -3.04 -4.27
N ARG A 25 10.12 -3.36 -5.57
CA ARG A 25 11.16 -4.27 -6.03
C ARG A 25 12.56 -3.77 -5.70
N LYS A 26 12.80 -2.48 -5.93
CA LYS A 26 14.09 -1.85 -5.65
C LYS A 26 14.43 -1.92 -4.17
N VAL A 27 13.48 -1.56 -3.33
CA VAL A 27 13.67 -1.57 -1.88
C VAL A 27 13.94 -2.99 -1.38
N MET A 28 13.21 -3.97 -1.93
CA MET A 28 13.39 -5.36 -1.53
C MET A 28 14.77 -5.89 -1.91
N ARG A 29 15.26 -5.56 -3.10
CA ARG A 29 16.59 -5.97 -3.51
C ARG A 29 17.65 -5.40 -2.58
N GLN A 30 17.48 -4.12 -2.19
CA GLN A 30 18.43 -3.48 -1.29
C GLN A 30 18.38 -4.13 0.11
N TYR A 31 17.18 -4.48 0.56
CA TYR A 31 16.99 -5.14 1.84
C TYR A 31 17.81 -6.45 1.90
N PHE A 32 17.70 -7.27 0.86
CA PHE A 32 18.42 -8.54 0.82
C PHE A 32 19.94 -8.35 0.72
N LYS A 33 20.38 -7.32 0.02
CA LYS A 33 21.81 -6.98 0.00
C LYS A 33 22.31 -6.60 1.38
N ASP A 34 21.53 -5.81 2.10
CA ASP A 34 21.92 -5.32 3.42
C ASP A 34 21.91 -6.44 4.46
N LEU A 35 21.10 -7.47 4.26
CA LEU A 35 21.10 -8.63 5.16
C LEU A 35 22.39 -9.41 5.09
N ASP A 36 22.99 -9.44 3.91
CA ASP A 36 24.30 -10.08 3.70
C ASP A 36 24.33 -11.52 4.25
N GLY A 37 23.34 -12.31 3.86
CA GLY A 37 23.28 -13.72 4.23
C GLY A 37 22.63 -14.02 5.57
N GLU A 38 22.26 -13.00 6.33
CA GLU A 38 21.54 -13.21 7.57
C GLU A 38 20.13 -13.71 7.29
N LYS A 39 19.59 -14.43 8.27
CA LYS A 39 18.22 -14.92 8.14
C LYS A 39 17.23 -13.76 8.13
N CYS A 40 16.26 -13.90 7.29
CA CYS A 40 15.16 -12.93 7.28
C CYS A 40 13.88 -13.63 7.68
N SER A 41 13.01 -12.90 8.34
CA SER A 41 11.69 -13.37 8.69
C SER A 41 10.78 -12.17 8.72
N ASN A 42 9.49 -12.43 8.65
CA ASN A 42 8.51 -11.36 8.83
C ASN A 42 8.55 -10.30 7.71
N ILE A 43 9.06 -10.65 6.55
CA ILE A 43 9.17 -9.72 5.42
C ILE A 43 7.78 -9.24 4.99
N TYR A 44 6.82 -10.16 4.93
CA TYR A 44 5.48 -9.82 4.48
C TYR A 44 4.91 -8.68 5.35
N ASP A 45 4.91 -8.86 6.66
CA ASP A 45 4.35 -7.86 7.57
C ASP A 45 5.10 -6.54 7.49
N MET A 46 6.42 -6.61 7.37
CA MET A 46 7.26 -5.43 7.27
C MET A 46 6.91 -4.60 6.02
N VAL A 47 6.82 -5.26 4.88
CA VAL A 47 6.55 -4.57 3.61
C VAL A 47 5.13 -4.04 3.58
N VAL A 48 4.17 -4.86 4.01
CA VAL A 48 2.76 -4.45 4.03
C VAL A 48 2.58 -3.24 4.94
N ALA A 49 3.18 -3.25 6.13
CA ALA A 49 3.08 -2.12 7.05
C ALA A 49 3.69 -0.85 6.45
N ALA A 50 4.84 -1.00 5.78
CA ALA A 50 5.54 0.13 5.17
C ALA A 50 4.73 0.79 4.05
N VAL A 51 3.91 0.01 3.35
CA VAL A 51 3.02 0.52 2.28
C VAL A 51 1.71 1.03 2.87
N GLU A 52 1.17 0.32 3.85
CA GLU A 52 -0.12 0.68 4.44
C GLU A 52 -0.10 2.03 5.12
N LYS A 53 0.93 2.31 5.91
CA LYS A 53 0.94 3.54 6.70
C LYS A 53 0.82 4.80 5.82
N PRO A 54 1.69 5.02 4.84
CA PRO A 54 1.54 6.22 4.01
C PRO A 54 0.24 6.21 3.20
N MET A 55 -0.22 5.03 2.77
CA MET A 55 -1.48 4.93 2.05
C MET A 55 -2.63 5.43 2.93
N LEU A 56 -2.69 4.97 4.17
CA LEU A 56 -3.75 5.35 5.09
C LEU A 56 -3.69 6.84 5.42
N GLU A 57 -2.48 7.37 5.62
CA GLU A 57 -2.29 8.79 5.92
C GLU A 57 -2.86 9.67 4.80
N VAL A 58 -2.53 9.33 3.56
CA VAL A 58 -2.98 10.12 2.41
C VAL A 58 -4.49 9.99 2.23
N VAL A 59 -5.03 8.77 2.36
CA VAL A 59 -6.47 8.56 2.19
C VAL A 59 -7.26 9.27 3.28
N MET A 60 -6.78 9.22 4.53
CA MET A 60 -7.46 9.93 5.62
C MET A 60 -7.44 11.44 5.39
N PHE A 61 -6.35 11.97 4.87
CA PHE A 61 -6.27 13.37 4.52
C PHE A 61 -7.29 13.73 3.44
N GLN A 62 -7.36 12.92 2.38
CA GLN A 62 -8.31 13.14 1.30
C GLN A 62 -9.77 13.02 1.76
N ALA A 63 -10.01 12.13 2.71
CA ALA A 63 -11.34 11.94 3.29
C ALA A 63 -11.66 12.94 4.39
N GLN A 64 -10.73 13.85 4.68
CA GLN A 64 -10.90 14.90 5.69
C GLN A 64 -11.25 14.32 7.08
N GLY A 65 -10.60 13.21 7.41
CA GLY A 65 -10.79 12.55 8.69
C GLY A 65 -12.04 11.69 8.79
N ASN A 66 -12.83 11.61 7.73
CA ASN A 66 -14.08 10.83 7.74
C ASN A 66 -13.76 9.36 7.45
N GLN A 67 -13.82 8.53 8.49
CA GLN A 67 -13.45 7.11 8.37
C GLN A 67 -14.39 6.34 7.46
N THR A 68 -15.67 6.66 7.47
CA THR A 68 -16.62 5.99 6.57
C THR A 68 -16.25 6.26 5.12
N ARG A 69 -15.95 7.51 4.80
CA ARG A 69 -15.56 7.88 3.45
C ARG A 69 -14.22 7.25 3.06
N ALA A 70 -13.26 7.27 3.98
CA ALA A 70 -11.96 6.67 3.74
C ALA A 70 -12.07 5.18 3.45
N ALA A 71 -12.91 4.47 4.21
CA ALA A 71 -13.13 3.05 4.01
C ALA A 71 -13.72 2.78 2.63
N GLN A 72 -14.66 3.62 2.19
CA GLN A 72 -15.22 3.51 0.86
C GLN A 72 -14.16 3.72 -0.22
N MET A 73 -13.33 4.73 -0.05
CA MET A 73 -12.26 5.03 -1.00
C MET A 73 -11.27 3.87 -1.10
N LEU A 74 -10.96 3.24 0.02
CA LEU A 74 -10.03 2.13 0.07
C LEU A 74 -10.65 0.80 -0.38
N GLY A 75 -11.98 0.71 -0.36
CA GLY A 75 -12.66 -0.53 -0.67
C GLY A 75 -12.62 -1.54 0.45
N VAL A 76 -12.53 -1.06 1.70
CA VAL A 76 -12.51 -1.95 2.88
C VAL A 76 -13.66 -1.58 3.79
N ASN A 77 -13.94 -2.46 4.73
CA ASN A 77 -14.97 -2.24 5.73
C ASN A 77 -14.45 -1.25 6.79
N ARG A 78 -15.35 -0.46 7.35
CA ARG A 78 -14.97 0.58 8.32
C ARG A 78 -14.24 0.01 9.53
N ASN A 79 -14.66 -1.15 10.03
CA ASN A 79 -14.01 -1.76 11.18
C ASN A 79 -12.58 -2.18 10.86
N THR A 80 -12.36 -2.70 9.66
CA THR A 80 -11.02 -3.04 9.18
C THR A 80 -10.13 -1.79 9.13
N LEU A 81 -10.68 -0.71 8.58
CA LEU A 81 -9.94 0.54 8.52
C LEU A 81 -9.57 1.04 9.91
N ARG A 82 -10.53 1.02 10.84
CA ARG A 82 -10.29 1.51 12.20
C ARG A 82 -9.17 0.72 12.87
N LYS A 83 -9.17 -0.60 12.71
CA LYS A 83 -8.12 -1.43 13.29
C LYS A 83 -6.75 -1.09 12.71
N LYS A 84 -6.70 -0.86 11.40
CA LYS A 84 -5.44 -0.51 10.74
C LYS A 84 -4.95 0.87 11.16
N LEU A 85 -5.84 1.82 11.32
CA LEU A 85 -5.47 3.14 11.82
C LEU A 85 -4.86 3.04 13.21
N GLN A 86 -5.46 2.24 14.08
CA GLN A 86 -4.93 2.01 15.42
C GLN A 86 -3.55 1.35 15.37
N GLN A 87 -3.43 0.34 14.51
CA GLN A 87 -2.18 -0.40 14.34
C GLN A 87 -1.03 0.54 13.95
N HIS A 88 -1.31 1.52 13.10
CA HIS A 88 -0.29 2.45 12.60
C HIS A 88 -0.22 3.76 13.39
N GLY A 89 -1.01 3.90 14.43
CA GLY A 89 -1.01 5.12 15.25
C GLY A 89 -1.53 6.35 14.53
N ILE A 90 -2.48 6.18 13.62
CA ILE A 90 -3.08 7.27 12.86
C ILE A 90 -4.44 7.59 13.45
N ASP A 91 -4.68 8.85 13.71
CA ASP A 91 -5.96 9.32 14.25
C ASP A 91 -7.02 9.53 13.17
#